data_f54fc0e71da6a2b90994f78fc755fb27
#
_entry.id   f54fc0e71da6a2b90994f78fc755fb27
#
_cell.length_a   1.000
_cell.length_b   1.000
_cell.length_c   1.000
_cell.angle_alpha   90.00
_cell.angle_beta   90.00
_cell.angle_gamma   90.00
#
_symmetry.space_group_name_H-M   'P 1'
#
loop_
_entity.id
_entity.type
_entity.pdbx_description
1 polymer ?
#
loop_
_entity_poly.entity_id
_entity_poly.type
_entity_poly.pdbx_seq_one_letter_code
_entity_poly.pdbx_strand_id
1 'polypeptide(L)'
;MEKSTDNDICISPLTIIQNRYGGEFLAFNLESWEVPKEINDDGLDFWSFWHHDAQKYIIGKGDTPHEALDNLKAKLDPAPDNPLIDKFLFLDFEGIANLGDDVFRENLQFIVEQTHCKIIITSLCRLDGPERVNEKWKELQMQVEYFSMTPVMSCFLQDPNNHLEESIKLSRQFTALEIETWLEANVMQDYRYAILDLGNDFYLDQEDHLVVIDKKSGLSMAKANEIVCLLNNKE
;
A
#
# COMPACT_ATOMS: atom_id res chain seq x y z
N MET A 1 -33.33 8.18 -23.86
CA MET A 1 -31.99 7.74 -24.24
C MET A 1 -31.16 7.77 -22.97
N GLU A 2 -31.18 6.67 -22.23
CA GLU A 2 -30.32 6.49 -21.06
C GLU A 2 -28.91 6.24 -21.57
N LYS A 3 -27.96 7.09 -21.18
CA LYS A 3 -26.54 6.82 -21.34
C LYS A 3 -26.17 5.78 -20.29
N SER A 4 -26.03 4.52 -20.71
CA SER A 4 -25.30 3.51 -19.98
C SER A 4 -23.85 4.00 -19.86
N THR A 5 -23.48 4.45 -18.66
CA THR A 5 -22.09 4.63 -18.27
C THR A 5 -21.62 3.28 -17.72
N ASP A 6 -21.46 2.30 -18.59
CA ASP A 6 -20.63 1.13 -18.29
C ASP A 6 -19.17 1.63 -18.21
N ASN A 7 -18.79 2.06 -17.03
CA ASN A 7 -17.38 2.11 -16.67
C ASN A 7 -16.92 0.65 -16.47
N ASP A 8 -16.64 -0.03 -17.59
CA ASP A 8 -15.99 -1.34 -17.53
C ASP A 8 -14.60 -1.14 -16.93
N ILE A 9 -14.44 -1.51 -15.64
CA ILE A 9 -13.15 -1.52 -14.97
C ILE A 9 -12.27 -2.52 -15.70
N CYS A 10 -11.23 -1.99 -16.36
CA CYS A 10 -10.20 -2.82 -16.99
C CYS A 10 -9.21 -3.24 -15.92
N ILE A 11 -9.26 -4.50 -15.49
CA ILE A 11 -8.30 -5.07 -14.54
C ILE A 11 -7.07 -5.56 -15.32
N SER A 12 -5.93 -4.97 -15.04
CA SER A 12 -4.62 -5.39 -15.58
C SER A 12 -3.53 -5.10 -14.54
N PRO A 13 -2.70 -6.06 -14.15
CA PRO A 13 -2.73 -7.46 -14.58
C PRO A 13 -3.91 -8.27 -14.03
N LEU A 14 -4.30 -9.33 -14.69
CA LEU A 14 -5.36 -10.24 -14.27
C LEU A 14 -4.90 -11.68 -14.35
N THR A 15 -4.95 -12.41 -13.25
CA THR A 15 -4.71 -13.84 -13.19
C THR A 15 -5.95 -14.55 -12.62
N ILE A 16 -6.45 -15.57 -13.34
CA ILE A 16 -7.55 -16.42 -12.87
C ILE A 16 -7.04 -17.85 -12.79
N ILE A 17 -7.20 -18.48 -11.64
CA ILE A 17 -6.82 -19.88 -11.38
C ILE A 17 -8.00 -20.67 -10.84
N GLN A 18 -7.99 -21.98 -11.03
CA GLN A 18 -8.94 -22.85 -10.36
C GLN A 18 -8.40 -23.22 -8.97
N ASN A 19 -9.22 -23.04 -7.94
CA ASN A 19 -8.88 -23.44 -6.59
C ASN A 19 -8.76 -24.97 -6.51
N ARG A 20 -7.65 -25.47 -6.03
CA ARG A 20 -7.37 -26.91 -5.92
C ARG A 20 -8.36 -27.63 -5.01
N TYR A 21 -8.77 -27.01 -3.92
CA TYR A 21 -9.70 -27.56 -2.95
C TYR A 21 -11.00 -26.76 -2.95
N GLY A 22 -12.01 -27.27 -3.62
CA GLY A 22 -13.34 -26.65 -3.63
C GLY A 22 -13.93 -26.44 -5.03
N GLY A 23 -13.10 -26.47 -6.08
CA GLY A 23 -13.54 -26.38 -7.47
C GLY A 23 -13.95 -25.00 -7.95
N GLU A 24 -13.97 -24.01 -7.06
CA GLU A 24 -14.21 -22.58 -7.38
C GLU A 24 -13.02 -21.98 -8.15
N PHE A 25 -13.26 -20.86 -8.83
CA PHE A 25 -12.23 -20.05 -9.46
C PHE A 25 -11.85 -18.87 -8.57
N LEU A 26 -10.56 -18.51 -8.64
CA LEU A 26 -9.97 -17.40 -7.91
C LEU A 26 -9.42 -16.39 -8.92
N ALA A 27 -9.85 -15.14 -8.85
CA ALA A 27 -9.37 -14.06 -9.68
C ALA A 27 -8.53 -13.09 -8.83
N PHE A 28 -7.38 -12.65 -9.36
CA PHE A 28 -6.42 -11.77 -8.72
C PHE A 28 -6.06 -10.61 -9.67
N ASN A 29 -5.94 -9.42 -9.13
CA ASN A 29 -5.29 -8.31 -9.82
C ASN A 29 -3.76 -8.40 -9.61
N LEU A 30 -3.15 -9.47 -10.10
CA LEU A 30 -1.74 -9.81 -9.96
C LEU A 30 -1.23 -10.45 -11.24
N GLU A 31 0.06 -10.32 -11.49
CA GLU A 31 0.77 -11.14 -12.46
C GLU A 31 0.83 -12.60 -12.00
N SER A 32 0.86 -13.53 -12.93
CA SER A 32 0.81 -14.97 -12.61
C SER A 32 1.94 -15.46 -11.69
N TRP A 33 3.08 -14.80 -11.72
CA TRP A 33 4.23 -15.13 -10.85
C TRP A 33 4.15 -14.46 -9.46
N GLU A 34 3.25 -13.47 -9.26
CA GLU A 34 2.97 -12.83 -7.97
C GLU A 34 1.90 -13.57 -7.17
N VAL A 35 1.10 -14.42 -7.84
CA VAL A 35 0.09 -15.23 -7.16
C VAL A 35 0.79 -16.19 -6.20
N PRO A 36 0.39 -16.22 -4.91
CA PRO A 36 1.00 -17.07 -3.90
C PRO A 36 1.00 -18.55 -4.31
N LYS A 37 2.15 -19.19 -4.25
CA LYS A 37 2.31 -20.60 -4.66
C LYS A 37 1.52 -21.54 -3.75
N GLU A 38 1.37 -21.16 -2.51
CA GLU A 38 0.65 -21.88 -1.45
C GLU A 38 -0.80 -22.18 -1.83
N ILE A 39 -1.40 -21.35 -2.69
CA ILE A 39 -2.77 -21.57 -3.21
C ILE A 39 -2.88 -22.88 -4.02
N ASN A 40 -1.79 -23.31 -4.63
CA ASN A 40 -1.72 -24.54 -5.42
C ASN A 40 -0.97 -25.67 -4.71
N ASP A 41 -0.44 -25.43 -3.51
CA ASP A 41 0.31 -26.40 -2.74
C ASP A 41 -0.58 -27.42 -2.03
N ASP A 42 0.05 -28.50 -1.55
CA ASP A 42 -0.64 -29.57 -0.82
C ASP A 42 -0.60 -29.34 0.69
N GLY A 43 -1.72 -29.55 1.35
CA GLY A 43 -1.77 -29.76 2.79
C GLY A 43 -1.68 -28.47 3.63
N LEU A 44 -0.69 -28.42 4.54
CA LEU A 44 -0.63 -27.39 5.57
C LEU A 44 -0.40 -25.97 5.02
N ASP A 45 0.39 -25.82 3.95
CA ASP A 45 0.72 -24.51 3.39
C ASP A 45 -0.49 -23.86 2.73
N PHE A 46 -1.34 -24.64 2.05
CA PHE A 46 -2.63 -24.16 1.55
C PHE A 46 -3.52 -23.62 2.68
N TRP A 47 -3.71 -24.40 3.74
CA TRP A 47 -4.57 -23.99 4.85
C TRP A 47 -3.98 -22.82 5.63
N SER A 48 -2.64 -22.78 5.80
CA SER A 48 -1.95 -21.66 6.42
C SER A 48 -2.18 -20.37 5.66
N PHE A 49 -2.05 -20.41 4.31
CA PHE A 49 -2.34 -19.26 3.47
C PHE A 49 -3.75 -18.71 3.70
N TRP A 50 -4.78 -19.60 3.63
CA TRP A 50 -6.17 -19.16 3.79
C TRP A 50 -6.48 -18.61 5.19
N HIS A 51 -5.78 -19.07 6.21
CA HIS A 51 -6.01 -18.62 7.58
C HIS A 51 -5.25 -17.33 7.94
N HIS A 52 -4.07 -17.10 7.34
CA HIS A 52 -3.18 -16.04 7.79
C HIS A 52 -2.84 -15.01 6.70
N ASP A 53 -2.74 -15.44 5.44
CA ASP A 53 -2.18 -14.61 4.38
C ASP A 53 -3.20 -14.16 3.33
N ALA A 54 -4.31 -14.89 3.15
CA ALA A 54 -5.31 -14.57 2.13
C ALA A 54 -5.93 -13.17 2.28
N GLN A 55 -5.98 -12.65 3.51
CA GLN A 55 -6.47 -11.30 3.80
C GLN A 55 -5.58 -10.18 3.24
N LYS A 56 -4.33 -10.49 2.89
CA LYS A 56 -3.38 -9.55 2.25
C LYS A 56 -3.65 -9.36 0.76
N TYR A 57 -4.60 -10.11 0.20
CA TYR A 57 -4.88 -10.13 -1.23
C TYR A 57 -6.35 -9.83 -1.52
N ILE A 58 -6.58 -9.04 -2.55
CA ILE A 58 -7.94 -8.86 -3.09
C ILE A 58 -8.21 -10.06 -4.00
N ILE A 59 -9.10 -10.96 -3.56
CA ILE A 59 -9.40 -12.21 -4.25
C ILE A 59 -10.87 -12.23 -4.61
N GLY A 60 -11.20 -12.29 -5.92
CA GLY A 60 -12.52 -12.62 -6.40
C GLY A 60 -12.71 -14.14 -6.40
N LYS A 61 -13.83 -14.67 -5.88
CA LYS A 61 -14.17 -16.10 -5.85
C LYS A 61 -15.47 -16.33 -6.59
N GLY A 62 -15.58 -17.44 -7.34
CA GLY A 62 -16.81 -17.78 -8.05
C GLY A 62 -16.78 -19.21 -8.59
N ASP A 63 -17.94 -19.76 -8.88
CA ASP A 63 -18.09 -21.10 -9.47
C ASP A 63 -17.64 -21.12 -10.94
N THR A 64 -17.52 -19.96 -11.55
CA THR A 64 -17.01 -19.76 -12.92
C THR A 64 -15.91 -18.70 -12.95
N PRO A 65 -15.01 -18.72 -13.97
CA PRO A 65 -14.02 -17.66 -14.15
C PRO A 65 -14.63 -16.26 -14.25
N HIS A 66 -15.80 -16.15 -14.88
CA HIS A 66 -16.49 -14.88 -15.06
C HIS A 66 -17.03 -14.34 -13.72
N GLU A 67 -17.65 -15.19 -12.92
CA GLU A 67 -18.14 -14.85 -11.59
C GLU A 67 -16.98 -14.45 -10.64
N ALA A 68 -15.86 -15.17 -10.70
CA ALA A 68 -14.68 -14.80 -9.95
C ALA A 68 -14.17 -13.42 -10.36
N LEU A 69 -14.15 -13.09 -11.65
CA LEU A 69 -13.78 -11.78 -12.17
C LEU A 69 -14.76 -10.69 -11.71
N ASP A 70 -16.07 -10.93 -11.79
CA ASP A 70 -17.07 -9.95 -11.37
C ASP A 70 -16.98 -9.67 -9.88
N ASN A 71 -16.74 -10.71 -9.07
CA ASN A 71 -16.53 -10.58 -7.63
C ASN A 71 -15.20 -9.88 -7.30
N LEU A 72 -14.16 -10.04 -8.13
CA LEU A 72 -12.95 -9.25 -8.02
C LEU A 72 -13.22 -7.78 -8.34
N LYS A 73 -13.92 -7.49 -9.46
CA LYS A 73 -14.31 -6.13 -9.83
C LYS A 73 -15.08 -5.43 -8.72
N ALA A 74 -16.08 -6.11 -8.14
CA ALA A 74 -16.88 -5.57 -7.04
C ALA A 74 -16.06 -5.26 -5.78
N LYS A 75 -14.94 -5.96 -5.57
CA LYS A 75 -14.03 -5.69 -4.45
C LYS A 75 -13.02 -4.58 -4.77
N LEU A 76 -12.64 -4.44 -6.02
CA LEU A 76 -11.76 -3.38 -6.51
C LEU A 76 -12.50 -2.05 -6.71
N ASP A 77 -13.83 -2.12 -6.92
CA ASP A 77 -14.72 -0.95 -6.94
C ASP A 77 -15.75 -1.10 -5.81
N PRO A 78 -15.31 -1.04 -4.56
CA PRO A 78 -16.26 -1.09 -3.45
C PRO A 78 -17.20 0.11 -3.59
N ALA A 79 -18.51 -0.14 -3.46
CA ALA A 79 -19.47 0.95 -3.29
C ALA A 79 -18.89 1.95 -2.27
N PRO A 80 -18.96 3.25 -2.54
CA PRO A 80 -18.19 4.24 -1.78
C PRO A 80 -18.34 3.97 -0.29
N ASP A 81 -17.20 3.62 0.32
CA ASP A 81 -17.09 3.44 1.78
C ASP A 81 -17.69 4.65 2.47
N ASN A 82 -18.16 4.46 3.68
CA ASN A 82 -18.65 5.56 4.50
C ASN A 82 -17.76 6.81 4.26
N PRO A 83 -18.26 7.88 3.61
CA PRO A 83 -17.45 9.03 3.20
C PRO A 83 -16.84 9.80 4.39
N LEU A 84 -17.05 9.30 5.61
CA LEU A 84 -16.59 9.88 6.86
C LEU A 84 -15.29 9.28 7.39
N ILE A 85 -14.75 8.21 6.78
CA ILE A 85 -13.49 7.61 7.25
C ILE A 85 -12.33 8.15 6.42
N ASP A 86 -11.46 8.93 7.05
CA ASP A 86 -10.23 9.39 6.42
C ASP A 86 -9.23 8.23 6.27
N LYS A 87 -8.56 8.15 5.10
CA LYS A 87 -7.56 7.13 4.80
C LYS A 87 -6.22 7.81 4.48
N PHE A 88 -5.14 7.32 5.07
CA PHE A 88 -3.81 7.92 4.92
C PHE A 88 -2.78 6.88 4.51
N LEU A 89 -1.95 7.22 3.53
CA LEU A 89 -0.76 6.46 3.16
C LEU A 89 0.49 7.26 3.54
N PHE A 90 1.19 6.81 4.58
CA PHE A 90 2.49 7.34 4.94
C PHE A 90 3.56 6.73 4.05
N LEU A 91 4.29 7.56 3.31
CA LEU A 91 5.14 7.13 2.21
C LEU A 91 6.57 7.65 2.35
N ASP A 92 7.56 6.75 2.51
CA ASP A 92 8.96 7.04 2.22
C ASP A 92 9.29 6.69 0.76
N PHE A 93 9.21 7.66 -0.12
CA PHE A 93 9.46 7.43 -1.54
C PHE A 93 10.94 7.46 -1.94
N GLU A 94 11.82 8.11 -1.17
CA GLU A 94 13.25 8.25 -1.55
C GLU A 94 14.00 6.91 -1.57
N GLY A 95 13.61 6.00 -0.71
CA GLY A 95 14.20 4.67 -0.68
C GLY A 95 13.61 3.71 -1.70
N ILE A 96 12.36 3.95 -2.13
CA ILE A 96 11.52 3.02 -2.89
C ILE A 96 11.48 3.38 -4.37
N ALA A 97 11.21 4.66 -4.69
CA ALA A 97 11.04 5.11 -6.05
C ALA A 97 12.39 5.41 -6.73
N ASN A 98 12.56 4.89 -7.94
CA ASN A 98 13.70 5.22 -8.80
C ASN A 98 13.24 6.08 -9.98
N LEU A 99 14.16 6.89 -10.52
CA LEU A 99 13.91 7.64 -11.74
C LEU A 99 13.56 6.67 -12.89
N GLY A 100 12.41 6.90 -13.53
CA GLY A 100 11.93 6.04 -14.62
C GLY A 100 11.21 4.77 -14.17
N ASP A 101 10.87 4.65 -12.90
CA ASP A 101 10.09 3.51 -12.36
C ASP A 101 8.59 3.69 -12.65
N ASP A 102 8.16 3.28 -13.85
CA ASP A 102 6.75 3.32 -14.26
C ASP A 102 5.89 2.43 -13.36
N VAL A 103 6.40 1.25 -12.97
CA VAL A 103 5.67 0.29 -12.13
C VAL A 103 5.35 0.89 -10.76
N PHE A 104 6.30 1.59 -10.15
CA PHE A 104 6.05 2.29 -8.89
C PHE A 104 4.92 3.33 -9.04
N ARG A 105 4.98 4.15 -10.09
CA ARG A 105 3.98 5.20 -10.33
C ARG A 105 2.60 4.64 -10.59
N GLU A 106 2.50 3.62 -11.44
CA GLU A 106 1.23 2.96 -11.77
C GLU A 106 0.61 2.30 -10.54
N ASN A 107 1.41 1.59 -9.73
CA ASN A 107 0.93 0.94 -8.52
C ASN A 107 0.57 1.95 -7.42
N LEU A 108 1.27 3.07 -7.29
CA LEU A 108 0.88 4.13 -6.37
C LEU A 108 -0.42 4.80 -6.80
N GLN A 109 -0.57 5.07 -8.10
CA GLN A 109 -1.83 5.59 -8.65
C GLN A 109 -2.99 4.63 -8.40
N PHE A 110 -2.78 3.32 -8.65
CA PHE A 110 -3.77 2.28 -8.35
C PHE A 110 -4.22 2.33 -6.89
N ILE A 111 -3.28 2.42 -5.92
CA ILE A 111 -3.64 2.52 -4.49
C ILE A 111 -4.56 3.73 -4.25
N VAL A 112 -4.19 4.90 -4.77
CA VAL A 112 -4.97 6.12 -4.56
C VAL A 112 -6.36 6.03 -5.21
N GLU A 113 -6.46 5.48 -6.41
CA GLU A 113 -7.73 5.29 -7.10
C GLU A 113 -8.66 4.30 -6.37
N GLN A 114 -8.09 3.22 -5.80
CA GLN A 114 -8.87 2.20 -5.10
C GLN A 114 -9.27 2.59 -3.68
N THR A 115 -8.56 3.51 -3.05
CA THR A 115 -8.76 3.82 -1.63
C THR A 115 -9.19 5.25 -1.38
N HIS A 116 -8.93 6.16 -2.32
CA HIS A 116 -9.05 7.62 -2.16
C HIS A 116 -8.23 8.14 -0.97
N CYS A 117 -7.13 7.46 -0.63
CA CYS A 117 -6.28 7.86 0.48
C CYS A 117 -5.53 9.16 0.20
N LYS A 118 -5.20 9.86 1.27
CA LYS A 118 -4.33 11.03 1.26
C LYS A 118 -2.89 10.57 1.50
N ILE A 119 -1.95 10.93 0.63
CA ILE A 119 -0.54 10.59 0.77
C ILE A 119 0.14 11.58 1.72
N ILE A 120 0.83 11.06 2.73
CA ILE A 120 1.61 11.81 3.71
C ILE A 120 3.08 11.43 3.54
N ILE A 121 3.93 12.38 3.25
CA ILE A 121 5.35 12.12 3.01
C ILE A 121 6.11 11.97 4.32
N THR A 122 6.87 10.86 4.42
CA THR A 122 7.79 10.58 5.53
C THR A 122 9.27 10.60 5.11
N SER A 123 9.55 10.75 3.81
CA SER A 123 10.91 10.74 3.24
C SER A 123 11.82 11.80 3.84
N LEU A 124 13.11 11.48 3.96
CA LEU A 124 14.10 12.37 4.58
C LEU A 124 14.28 13.70 3.87
N CYS A 125 13.99 13.81 2.57
CA CYS A 125 14.10 15.09 1.83
C CYS A 125 13.21 16.20 2.40
N ARG A 126 12.19 15.89 3.23
CA ARG A 126 11.39 16.90 3.93
C ARG A 126 12.19 17.72 4.95
N LEU A 127 13.36 17.22 5.39
CA LEU A 127 14.29 17.97 6.26
C LEU A 127 14.78 19.24 5.60
N ASP A 128 14.88 19.27 4.27
CA ASP A 128 15.31 20.41 3.47
C ASP A 128 14.13 21.33 3.07
N GLY A 129 12.94 21.05 3.57
CA GLY A 129 11.73 21.84 3.35
C GLY A 129 10.81 21.32 2.24
N PRO A 130 9.61 21.90 2.12
CA PRO A 130 8.59 21.48 1.17
C PRO A 130 9.01 21.67 -0.30
N GLU A 131 9.85 22.67 -0.59
CA GLU A 131 10.37 22.90 -1.94
C GLU A 131 11.18 21.70 -2.42
N ARG A 132 11.99 21.09 -1.55
CA ARG A 132 12.80 19.92 -1.88
C ARG A 132 11.94 18.68 -2.13
N VAL A 133 10.88 18.49 -1.34
CA VAL A 133 9.91 17.41 -1.57
C VAL A 133 9.24 17.61 -2.93
N ASN A 134 8.79 18.82 -3.24
CA ASN A 134 8.14 19.13 -4.52
C ASN A 134 9.08 18.91 -5.73
N GLU A 135 10.36 19.27 -5.61
CA GLU A 135 11.36 19.00 -6.65
C GLU A 135 11.47 17.49 -6.91
N LYS A 136 11.70 16.71 -5.85
CA LYS A 136 11.83 15.26 -5.92
C LYS A 136 10.57 14.58 -6.49
N TRP A 137 9.38 15.02 -6.04
CA TRP A 137 8.10 14.51 -6.52
C TRP A 137 7.91 14.71 -8.03
N LYS A 138 8.33 15.88 -8.53
CA LYS A 138 8.34 16.19 -9.96
C LYS A 138 9.41 15.43 -10.73
N GLU A 139 10.63 15.28 -10.18
CA GLU A 139 11.70 14.48 -10.79
C GLU A 139 11.25 13.04 -11.02
N LEU A 140 10.49 12.48 -10.08
CA LEU A 140 9.91 11.14 -10.16
C LEU A 140 8.67 11.07 -11.05
N GLN A 141 8.19 12.18 -11.61
CA GLN A 141 7.03 12.28 -12.50
C GLN A 141 5.75 11.69 -11.89
N MET A 142 5.55 11.87 -10.58
CA MET A 142 4.37 11.35 -9.89
C MET A 142 3.09 11.94 -10.46
N GLN A 143 2.12 11.07 -10.77
CA GLN A 143 0.82 11.45 -11.34
C GLN A 143 -0.22 11.80 -10.26
N VAL A 144 0.01 11.34 -9.03
CA VAL A 144 -0.84 11.63 -7.87
C VAL A 144 -0.26 12.79 -7.07
N GLU A 145 -1.10 13.52 -6.37
CA GLU A 145 -0.67 14.59 -5.45
C GLU A 145 -0.47 14.02 -4.04
N TYR A 146 0.51 14.52 -3.31
CA TYR A 146 0.59 14.28 -1.88
C TYR A 146 -0.17 15.37 -1.11
N PHE A 147 -0.74 15.00 0.03
CA PHE A 147 -1.57 15.89 0.84
C PHE A 147 -0.76 16.70 1.84
N SER A 148 0.21 16.08 2.51
CA SER A 148 0.98 16.67 3.61
C SER A 148 2.30 15.94 3.82
N MET A 149 3.04 16.36 4.84
CA MET A 149 4.28 15.74 5.30
C MET A 149 4.23 15.57 6.82
N THR A 150 4.88 14.54 7.36
CA THR A 150 5.06 14.43 8.81
C THR A 150 5.95 15.54 9.35
N PRO A 151 5.80 15.95 10.62
CA PRO A 151 6.72 16.86 11.26
C PRO A 151 8.14 16.27 11.28
N VAL A 152 9.14 17.12 11.40
CA VAL A 152 10.53 16.71 11.50
C VAL A 152 10.97 16.77 12.95
N MET A 153 11.28 15.65 13.55
CA MET A 153 11.84 15.59 14.91
C MET A 153 13.36 15.57 14.90
N SER A 154 13.95 16.56 14.24
CA SER A 154 15.38 16.63 13.91
C SER A 154 16.32 16.96 15.07
N CYS A 155 15.82 17.22 16.28
CA CYS A 155 16.66 17.61 17.41
C CYS A 155 17.71 16.55 17.82
N PHE A 156 17.62 15.33 17.28
CA PHE A 156 18.52 14.21 17.60
C PHE A 156 19.52 13.86 16.47
N LEU A 157 19.38 14.43 15.27
CA LEU A 157 20.28 14.15 14.15
C LEU A 157 21.62 14.91 14.22
N GLN A 158 21.83 15.74 15.25
CA GLN A 158 23.01 16.62 15.37
C GLN A 158 24.16 16.03 16.19
N ASP A 159 24.15 14.73 16.53
CA ASP A 159 25.33 14.14 17.18
C ASP A 159 26.37 13.74 16.11
N PRO A 160 27.48 14.49 15.97
CA PRO A 160 28.50 14.21 14.97
C PRO A 160 29.30 12.92 15.21
N ASN A 161 29.06 12.22 16.34
CA ASN A 161 29.72 10.97 16.71
C ASN A 161 28.86 9.73 16.47
N ASN A 162 27.63 9.89 15.98
CA ASN A 162 26.76 8.75 15.75
C ASN A 162 27.22 7.94 14.53
N HIS A 163 27.43 6.65 14.71
CA HIS A 163 27.71 5.71 13.63
C HIS A 163 26.49 5.66 12.68
N LEU A 164 26.74 5.58 11.38
CA LEU A 164 25.72 5.68 10.32
C LEU A 164 24.55 4.69 10.51
N GLU A 165 24.84 3.46 10.96
CA GLU A 165 23.82 2.43 11.21
C GLU A 165 22.91 2.75 12.41
N GLU A 166 23.47 3.31 13.49
CA GLU A 166 22.68 3.75 14.65
C GLU A 166 21.83 4.96 14.29
N SER A 167 22.36 5.87 13.46
CA SER A 167 21.62 7.04 12.96
C SER A 167 20.43 6.64 12.09
N ILE A 168 20.57 5.62 11.24
CA ILE A 168 19.48 5.08 10.40
C ILE A 168 18.41 4.43 11.28
N LYS A 169 18.80 3.62 12.26
CA LYS A 169 17.85 2.99 13.17
C LYS A 169 17.10 4.01 14.02
N LEU A 170 17.82 5.02 14.54
CA LEU A 170 17.19 6.13 15.24
C LEU A 170 16.21 6.91 14.34
N SER A 171 16.59 7.19 13.09
CA SER A 171 15.72 7.95 12.18
C SER A 171 14.38 7.26 11.93
N ARG A 172 14.34 5.92 11.87
CA ARG A 172 13.11 5.15 11.69
C ARG A 172 12.22 5.12 12.93
N GLN A 173 12.80 5.03 14.12
CA GLN A 173 12.04 5.20 15.36
C GLN A 173 11.42 6.60 15.46
N PHE A 174 12.11 7.62 14.92
CA PHE A 174 11.53 8.95 14.80
C PHE A 174 10.41 9.02 13.77
N THR A 175 10.52 8.30 12.65
CA THR A 175 9.44 8.23 11.66
C THR A 175 8.16 7.68 12.30
N ALA A 176 8.25 6.66 13.14
CA ALA A 176 7.12 6.12 13.89
C ALA A 176 6.46 7.19 14.78
N LEU A 177 7.25 7.92 15.55
CA LEU A 177 6.78 9.01 16.42
C LEU A 177 6.24 10.21 15.61
N GLU A 178 6.84 10.52 14.46
CA GLU A 178 6.40 11.59 13.57
C GLU A 178 5.03 11.28 12.94
N ILE A 179 4.78 10.00 12.60
CA ILE A 179 3.48 9.52 12.13
C ILE A 179 2.43 9.67 13.25
N GLU A 180 2.71 9.19 14.44
CA GLU A 180 1.83 9.31 15.60
C GLU A 180 1.50 10.79 15.88
N THR A 181 2.51 11.65 15.96
CA THR A 181 2.33 13.08 16.17
C THR A 181 1.50 13.73 15.06
N TRP A 182 1.70 13.30 13.80
CA TRP A 182 0.91 13.82 12.69
C TRP A 182 -0.56 13.40 12.80
N LEU A 183 -0.82 12.13 13.13
CA LEU A 183 -2.18 11.61 13.32
C LEU A 183 -2.90 12.34 14.46
N GLU A 184 -2.26 12.48 15.61
CA GLU A 184 -2.83 13.21 16.76
C GLU A 184 -3.17 14.68 16.43
N ALA A 185 -2.33 15.34 15.66
CA ALA A 185 -2.53 16.74 15.31
C ALA A 185 -3.57 17.00 14.22
N ASN A 186 -3.81 16.03 13.32
CA ASN A 186 -4.57 16.27 12.09
C ASN A 186 -5.86 15.45 11.99
N VAL A 187 -6.05 14.43 12.82
CA VAL A 187 -7.19 13.52 12.70
C VAL A 187 -8.07 13.58 13.94
N MET A 188 -9.36 13.92 13.76
CA MET A 188 -10.32 14.09 14.84
C MET A 188 -11.41 13.01 14.88
N GLN A 189 -11.42 12.10 13.92
CA GLN A 189 -12.48 11.09 13.75
C GLN A 189 -11.87 9.73 13.37
N ASP A 190 -12.69 8.73 13.17
CA ASP A 190 -12.25 7.42 12.72
C ASP A 190 -11.42 7.53 11.43
N TYR A 191 -10.28 6.86 11.41
CA TYR A 191 -9.35 6.84 10.30
C TYR A 191 -8.74 5.46 10.08
N ARG A 192 -8.16 5.27 8.91
CA ARG A 192 -7.32 4.11 8.58
C ARG A 192 -6.02 4.62 7.99
N TYR A 193 -4.96 3.89 8.22
CA TYR A 193 -3.70 4.23 7.61
C TYR A 193 -2.88 3.00 7.22
N ALA A 194 -1.96 3.20 6.30
CA ALA A 194 -0.91 2.25 5.95
C ALA A 194 0.42 3.00 5.89
N ILE A 195 1.51 2.29 6.15
CA ILE A 195 2.88 2.80 6.09
C ILE A 195 3.60 2.03 5.00
N LEU A 196 4.21 2.72 4.05
CA LEU A 196 5.01 2.17 2.98
C LEU A 196 6.46 2.61 3.14
N ASP A 197 7.33 1.67 3.54
CA ASP A 197 8.74 1.94 3.88
C ASP A 197 9.64 0.76 3.50
N LEU A 198 10.95 0.99 3.48
CA LEU A 198 11.99 -0.05 3.31
C LEU A 198 12.37 -0.74 4.62
N GLY A 199 12.03 -0.17 5.75
CA GLY A 199 12.41 -0.64 7.07
C GLY A 199 11.26 -1.26 7.84
N ASN A 200 11.61 -1.92 8.93
CA ASN A 200 10.69 -2.58 9.85
C ASN A 200 10.86 -2.13 11.32
N ASP A 201 11.56 -1.03 11.56
CA ASP A 201 11.85 -0.52 12.90
C ASP A 201 10.75 0.50 13.34
N PHE A 202 9.48 0.06 13.32
CA PHE A 202 8.32 0.85 13.75
C PHE A 202 7.82 0.39 15.12
N TYR A 203 6.84 1.08 15.70
CA TYR A 203 6.21 0.66 16.95
C TYR A 203 5.34 -0.57 16.74
N LEU A 204 5.16 -1.39 17.80
CA LEU A 204 4.38 -2.64 17.73
C LEU A 204 2.93 -2.43 17.24
N ASP A 205 2.32 -1.34 17.60
CA ASP A 205 0.98 -0.95 17.17
C ASP A 205 0.91 -0.42 15.74
N GLN A 206 2.06 -0.11 15.14
CA GLN A 206 2.17 0.30 13.74
C GLN A 206 2.58 -0.86 12.81
N GLU A 207 3.06 -1.98 13.36
CA GLU A 207 3.51 -3.13 12.56
C GLU A 207 2.38 -3.72 11.71
N ASP A 208 1.14 -3.74 12.21
CA ASP A 208 -0.03 -4.24 11.49
C ASP A 208 -0.44 -3.33 10.32
N HIS A 209 0.05 -2.10 10.29
CA HIS A 209 -0.18 -1.10 9.23
C HIS A 209 1.01 -0.95 8.28
N LEU A 210 2.12 -1.67 8.54
CA LEU A 210 3.37 -1.52 7.82
C LEU A 210 3.48 -2.48 6.64
N VAL A 211 3.70 -1.92 5.46
CA VAL A 211 4.03 -2.67 4.25
C VAL A 211 5.50 -2.43 3.89
N VAL A 212 6.33 -3.41 4.20
CA VAL A 212 7.77 -3.37 3.90
C VAL A 212 8.01 -3.73 2.45
N ILE A 213 8.83 -2.93 1.78
CA ILE A 213 9.25 -3.14 0.39
C ILE A 213 10.73 -3.49 0.34
N ASP A 214 11.07 -4.48 -0.49
CA ASP A 214 12.45 -4.72 -0.87
C ASP A 214 12.87 -3.68 -1.94
N LYS A 215 14.01 -3.03 -1.73
CA LYS A 215 14.56 -2.02 -2.64
C LYS A 215 14.75 -2.52 -4.08
N LYS A 216 14.92 -3.83 -4.29
CA LYS A 216 15.16 -4.42 -5.61
C LYS A 216 13.86 -4.67 -6.37
N SER A 217 12.80 -5.07 -5.66
CA SER A 217 11.50 -5.38 -6.25
C SER A 217 10.59 -4.15 -6.36
N GLY A 218 10.87 -3.10 -5.59
CA GLY A 218 10.05 -1.90 -5.57
C GLY A 218 8.61 -2.16 -5.08
N LEU A 219 7.70 -1.27 -5.42
CA LEU A 219 6.26 -1.42 -5.13
C LEU A 219 5.63 -2.33 -6.19
N SER A 220 5.56 -3.63 -5.91
CA SER A 220 4.83 -4.58 -6.77
C SER A 220 3.32 -4.43 -6.63
N MET A 221 2.55 -4.99 -7.58
CA MET A 221 1.08 -5.03 -7.52
C MET A 221 0.59 -5.81 -6.28
N ALA A 222 1.31 -6.85 -5.85
CA ALA A 222 0.98 -7.59 -4.62
C ALA A 222 1.04 -6.68 -3.39
N LYS A 223 2.09 -5.86 -3.28
CA LYS A 223 2.23 -4.88 -2.19
C LYS A 223 1.20 -3.74 -2.29
N ALA A 224 0.87 -3.31 -3.49
CA ALA A 224 -0.20 -2.34 -3.70
C ALA A 224 -1.55 -2.87 -3.22
N ASN A 225 -1.88 -4.13 -3.55
CA ASN A 225 -3.10 -4.79 -3.05
C ASN A 225 -3.10 -4.94 -1.52
N GLU A 226 -1.96 -5.26 -0.89
CA GLU A 226 -1.83 -5.31 0.57
C GLU A 226 -2.20 -3.96 1.21
N ILE A 227 -1.70 -2.85 0.66
CA ILE A 227 -2.05 -1.49 1.11
C ILE A 227 -3.55 -1.20 0.90
N VAL A 228 -4.10 -1.56 -0.26
CA VAL A 228 -5.55 -1.38 -0.54
C VAL A 228 -6.39 -2.15 0.47
N CYS A 229 -6.00 -3.38 0.83
CA CYS A 229 -6.69 -4.17 1.86
C CYS A 229 -6.63 -3.48 3.23
N LEU A 230 -5.46 -3.02 3.68
CA LEU A 230 -5.31 -2.31 4.96
C LEU A 230 -6.18 -1.06 5.03
N LEU A 231 -6.28 -0.31 3.92
CA LEU A 231 -7.04 0.93 3.88
C LEU A 231 -8.56 0.73 3.70
N ASN A 232 -9.00 -0.41 3.14
CA ASN A 232 -10.42 -0.65 2.85
C ASN A 232 -11.08 -1.65 3.82
N ASN A 233 -10.33 -2.55 4.47
CA ASN A 233 -10.92 -3.54 5.36
C ASN A 233 -11.38 -2.88 6.68
N LYS A 234 -12.61 -3.22 7.09
CA LYS A 234 -13.08 -2.96 8.46
C LYS A 234 -12.45 -4.01 9.37
N GLU A 235 -11.83 -3.58 10.46
CA GLU A 235 -11.54 -4.46 11.59
C GLU A 235 -12.82 -5.08 12.15
#